data_b2c32f2c3fbd989aa42bf5417593f900
#
_entry.id   b2c32f2c3fbd989aa42bf5417593f900
#
_cell.length_a   1.000
_cell.length_b   1.000
_cell.length_c   1.000
_cell.angle_alpha   90.00
_cell.angle_beta   90.00
_cell.angle_gamma   90.00
#
_symmetry.space_group_name_H-M   'P 1'
#
loop_
_entity.id
_entity.type
_entity.pdbx_description
1 polymer ?
#
loop_
_entity_poly.entity_id
_entity_poly.type
_entity_poly.pdbx_seq_one_letter_code
_entity_poly.pdbx_strand_id
1 'polypeptide(L)'
;MIIGGLDVGTTGCKIALYDEDAKLLATYYNEYDSKHFNGQHEIDFEDIKNGVLKLLKNAVKEYRVDALGVTSFGETFAMLDENDNILAPSMLYTDPRGVEECKELCEKLGKDKLTLIAGVKPHQMYSIYKLMWLKKHNADAYNKCKHVLLGEDYIVYSLTGVAQIQYSLAARTGALDVKNKCWSKEIFDAAGIDSSIMAKPVPLGTPAGTLRAEIRAELGIDYDITVVNSCHDQVAGMIGSGIFDTTSAMDGTGTVECVPVILKELPTDISFYEGGYSVVPYINNQYAVYAFSFTGGATLKWFRDNFAELETVEADKNGKNVYAELDKKISDKPTGILIMPHFAGAATPFMDTDSKAVFVGVTLETTKLDLYKALMEGTSYEMLLNFNTMKKATGDIALLKATGGGAMSDVWLQIKADILGKDIAALSCKEVGAAGAAALAGASLGGFEDLAATVAKMAPVRKVFKPDNAKTKIYAEYYEKYAKLYDAVRSLVI
;
A
#
# COMPACT_ATOMS: atom_id res chain seq x y z
N MET A 1 15.84 16.74 18.50
CA MET A 1 15.21 15.38 18.47
C MET A 1 15.33 14.80 17.07
N ILE A 2 15.77 13.54 16.95
CA ILE A 2 15.85 12.86 15.65
C ILE A 2 14.86 11.70 15.64
N ILE A 3 13.97 11.70 14.66
CA ILE A 3 12.89 10.72 14.52
C ILE A 3 13.11 9.86 13.27
N GLY A 4 13.09 8.56 13.45
CA GLY A 4 13.11 7.59 12.36
C GLY A 4 11.71 7.13 11.96
N GLY A 5 11.48 7.00 10.66
CA GLY A 5 10.36 6.25 10.10
C GLY A 5 10.87 5.00 9.41
N LEU A 6 10.47 3.84 9.88
CA LEU A 6 10.81 2.52 9.34
C LEU A 6 9.64 1.99 8.54
N ASP A 7 9.87 1.75 7.26
CA ASP A 7 8.92 1.14 6.33
C ASP A 7 9.38 -0.26 5.95
N VAL A 8 8.61 -1.26 6.34
CA VAL A 8 8.89 -2.69 6.11
C VAL A 8 8.04 -3.17 4.95
N GLY A 9 8.66 -3.33 3.77
CA GLY A 9 8.01 -3.85 2.56
C GLY A 9 8.22 -5.36 2.36
N THR A 10 7.70 -5.91 1.28
CA THR A 10 7.83 -7.34 0.93
C THR A 10 9.17 -7.71 0.29
N THR A 11 9.92 -6.73 -0.20
CA THR A 11 11.21 -6.93 -0.89
C THR A 11 12.38 -6.23 -0.21
N GLY A 12 12.11 -5.52 0.87
CA GLY A 12 13.12 -4.80 1.63
C GLY A 12 12.50 -3.85 2.64
N CYS A 13 13.33 -3.34 3.54
CA CYS A 13 12.96 -2.33 4.51
C CYS A 13 13.80 -1.07 4.33
N LYS A 14 13.26 0.07 4.76
CA LYS A 14 13.98 1.35 4.72
C LYS A 14 13.69 2.17 5.96
N ILE A 15 14.65 2.97 6.35
CA ILE A 15 14.51 3.95 7.43
C ILE A 15 14.87 5.34 6.89
N ALA A 16 14.01 6.31 7.18
CA ALA A 16 14.27 7.73 6.92
C ALA A 16 14.33 8.48 8.24
N LEU A 17 15.38 9.29 8.44
CA LEU A 17 15.62 10.08 9.65
C LEU A 17 15.32 11.55 9.42
N TYR A 18 14.62 12.15 10.35
CA TYR A 18 14.24 13.57 10.32
C TYR A 18 14.65 14.27 11.62
N ASP A 19 15.06 15.54 11.50
CA ASP A 19 15.33 16.40 12.66
C ASP A 19 14.03 17.03 13.22
N GLU A 20 14.17 17.86 14.25
CA GLU A 20 13.07 18.58 14.90
C GLU A 20 12.34 19.56 13.98
N ASP A 21 12.97 20.01 12.91
CA ASP A 21 12.37 20.87 11.88
C ASP A 21 11.68 20.08 10.76
N ALA A 22 11.61 18.74 10.91
CA ALA A 22 11.07 17.80 9.92
C ALA A 22 11.90 17.72 8.61
N LYS A 23 13.18 18.07 8.66
CA LYS A 23 14.12 17.98 7.53
C LYS A 23 14.70 16.57 7.46
N LEU A 24 14.71 15.99 6.26
CA LEU A 24 15.34 14.69 6.00
C LEU A 24 16.87 14.80 6.22
N LEU A 25 17.40 13.95 7.09
CA LEU A 25 18.82 13.85 7.40
C LEU A 25 19.50 12.71 6.62
N ALA A 26 18.89 11.51 6.62
CA ALA A 26 19.46 10.33 5.99
C ALA A 26 18.35 9.32 5.62
N THR A 27 18.67 8.46 4.66
CA THR A 27 17.83 7.31 4.30
C THR A 27 18.72 6.09 4.15
N TYR A 28 18.32 4.96 4.74
CA TYR A 28 19.00 3.67 4.63
C TYR A 28 18.02 2.65 4.07
N TYR A 29 18.53 1.69 3.29
CA TYR A 29 17.75 0.64 2.65
C TYR A 29 18.45 -0.71 2.80
N ASN A 30 17.66 -1.77 3.01
CA ASN A 30 18.14 -3.15 2.99
C ASN A 30 17.15 -4.03 2.25
N GLU A 31 17.64 -4.78 1.28
CA GLU A 31 16.89 -5.79 0.53
C GLU A 31 16.86 -7.12 1.27
N TYR A 32 15.79 -7.87 1.08
CA TYR A 32 15.66 -9.28 1.40
C TYR A 32 14.72 -9.95 0.40
N ASP A 33 14.84 -11.27 0.26
CA ASP A 33 14.10 -12.03 -0.74
C ASP A 33 12.87 -12.69 -0.16
N SER A 34 11.82 -12.80 -0.97
CA SER A 34 10.70 -13.72 -0.74
C SER A 34 10.94 -15.04 -1.49
N LYS A 35 10.41 -16.12 -0.95
CA LYS A 35 10.53 -17.48 -1.51
C LYS A 35 9.28 -17.83 -2.33
N HIS A 36 9.48 -18.18 -3.59
CA HIS A 36 8.41 -18.61 -4.49
C HIS A 36 8.74 -20.03 -4.98
N PHE A 37 7.98 -21.03 -4.54
CA PHE A 37 8.19 -22.42 -4.90
C PHE A 37 6.88 -23.21 -4.89
N ASN A 38 6.68 -24.08 -5.84
CA ASN A 38 5.49 -24.95 -5.95
C ASN A 38 4.14 -24.21 -5.80
N GLY A 39 4.06 -22.99 -6.30
CA GLY A 39 2.88 -22.13 -6.17
C GLY A 39 2.67 -21.51 -4.78
N GLN A 40 3.59 -21.69 -3.85
CA GLN A 40 3.59 -21.07 -2.52
C GLN A 40 4.46 -19.80 -2.54
N HIS A 41 4.02 -18.78 -1.81
CA HIS A 41 4.71 -17.51 -1.67
C HIS A 41 4.96 -17.20 -0.19
N GLU A 42 6.20 -17.25 0.23
CA GLU A 42 6.58 -17.12 1.64
C GLU A 42 7.69 -16.07 1.84
N ILE A 43 7.76 -15.51 3.04
CA ILE A 43 8.82 -14.60 3.46
C ILE A 43 9.34 -15.01 4.84
N ASP A 44 10.62 -14.79 5.09
CA ASP A 44 11.25 -15.09 6.37
C ASP A 44 11.25 -13.83 7.27
N PHE A 45 10.56 -13.88 8.39
CA PHE A 45 10.50 -12.76 9.32
C PHE A 45 11.82 -12.55 10.10
N GLU A 46 12.68 -13.58 10.21
CA GLU A 46 14.03 -13.38 10.74
C GLU A 46 14.89 -12.57 9.77
N ASP A 47 14.76 -12.77 8.44
CA ASP A 47 15.46 -11.96 7.45
C ASP A 47 14.99 -10.49 7.50
N ILE A 48 13.68 -10.26 7.70
CA ILE A 48 13.14 -8.92 7.91
C ILE A 48 13.75 -8.28 9.16
N LYS A 49 13.73 -8.97 10.31
CA LYS A 49 14.28 -8.47 11.59
C LYS A 49 15.76 -8.13 11.45
N ASN A 50 16.55 -9.05 10.85
CA ASN A 50 17.97 -8.84 10.62
C ASN A 50 18.23 -7.62 9.72
N GLY A 51 17.41 -7.45 8.66
CA GLY A 51 17.45 -6.27 7.81
C GLY A 51 17.21 -4.97 8.59
N VAL A 52 16.17 -4.95 9.44
CA VAL A 52 15.84 -3.81 10.30
C VAL A 52 16.95 -3.48 11.28
N LEU A 53 17.51 -4.49 11.97
CA LEU A 53 18.62 -4.30 12.92
C LEU A 53 19.88 -3.75 12.23
N LYS A 54 20.17 -4.22 11.01
CA LYS A 54 21.26 -3.69 10.18
C LYS A 54 21.04 -2.21 9.84
N LEU A 55 19.83 -1.82 9.47
CA LEU A 55 19.50 -0.41 9.19
C LEU A 55 19.63 0.45 10.45
N LEU A 56 19.08 0.01 11.58
CA LEU A 56 19.18 0.71 12.85
C LEU A 56 20.64 0.88 13.27
N LYS A 57 21.45 -0.17 13.15
CA LYS A 57 22.89 -0.14 13.46
C LYS A 57 23.64 0.90 12.62
N ASN A 58 23.26 1.08 11.36
CA ASN A 58 23.86 2.12 10.52
C ASN A 58 23.37 3.51 10.96
N ALA A 59 22.07 3.67 11.21
CA ALA A 59 21.48 4.93 11.63
C ALA A 59 22.07 5.44 12.95
N VAL A 60 22.16 4.60 13.98
CA VAL A 60 22.66 5.00 15.32
C VAL A 60 24.16 5.27 15.38
N LYS A 61 24.93 4.82 14.39
CA LYS A 61 26.37 5.19 14.28
C LYS A 61 26.57 6.66 13.95
N GLU A 62 25.65 7.24 13.19
CA GLU A 62 25.76 8.59 12.67
C GLU A 62 24.87 9.57 13.43
N TYR A 63 23.73 9.08 13.96
CA TYR A 63 22.69 9.91 14.56
C TYR A 63 22.22 9.34 15.89
N ARG A 64 21.98 10.21 16.89
CA ARG A 64 21.25 9.84 18.10
C ARG A 64 19.76 9.84 17.80
N VAL A 65 19.21 8.67 17.51
CA VAL A 65 17.76 8.51 17.22
C VAL A 65 16.99 8.48 18.53
N ASP A 66 15.96 9.33 18.66
CA ASP A 66 15.14 9.44 19.89
C ASP A 66 13.85 8.59 19.79
N ALA A 67 13.28 8.46 18.59
CA ALA A 67 12.12 7.62 18.34
C ALA A 67 12.14 6.96 16.96
N LEU A 68 11.40 5.84 16.85
CA LEU A 68 11.23 5.07 15.64
C LEU A 68 9.75 4.73 15.45
N GLY A 69 9.12 5.30 14.42
CA GLY A 69 7.81 4.87 13.94
C GLY A 69 7.95 3.69 13.00
N VAL A 70 7.16 2.65 13.19
CA VAL A 70 7.19 1.46 12.34
C VAL A 70 5.91 1.35 11.53
N THR A 71 6.02 1.07 10.24
CA THR A 71 4.92 0.72 9.34
C THR A 71 5.30 -0.51 8.52
N SER A 72 4.31 -1.26 8.05
CA SER A 72 4.57 -2.42 7.19
C SER A 72 3.43 -2.72 6.22
N PHE A 73 3.76 -3.61 5.26
CA PHE A 73 2.74 -4.33 4.50
C PHE A 73 1.81 -5.12 5.41
N GLY A 74 0.63 -5.46 4.90
CA GLY A 74 -0.42 -6.16 5.66
C GLY A 74 -0.46 -7.66 5.47
N GLU A 75 -1.45 -8.30 6.05
CA GLU A 75 -1.93 -9.69 5.90
C GLU A 75 -0.96 -10.78 6.38
N THR A 76 0.31 -10.69 6.04
CA THR A 76 1.35 -11.67 6.34
C THR A 76 1.76 -11.59 7.81
N PHE A 77 1.91 -12.72 8.45
CA PHE A 77 2.22 -12.80 9.88
C PHE A 77 3.25 -13.89 10.21
N ALA A 78 3.96 -13.70 11.31
CA ALA A 78 4.72 -14.72 12.00
C ALA A 78 3.89 -15.34 13.14
N MET A 79 4.07 -16.65 13.40
CA MET A 79 3.58 -17.34 14.58
C MET A 79 4.75 -17.62 15.51
N LEU A 80 4.69 -17.14 16.76
CA LEU A 80 5.75 -17.32 17.74
C LEU A 80 5.31 -18.22 18.88
N ASP A 81 6.24 -19.04 19.41
CA ASP A 81 6.05 -19.78 20.65
C ASP A 81 6.36 -18.90 21.89
N GLU A 82 6.33 -19.51 23.07
CA GLU A 82 6.63 -18.84 24.35
C GLU A 82 8.09 -18.37 24.48
N ASN A 83 9.01 -18.83 23.62
CA ASN A 83 10.41 -18.47 23.57
C ASN A 83 10.76 -17.57 22.38
N ASP A 84 9.76 -16.98 21.74
CA ASP A 84 9.87 -16.12 20.54
C ASP A 84 10.39 -16.84 19.28
N ASN A 85 10.37 -18.20 19.22
CA ASN A 85 10.76 -18.93 18.01
C ASN A 85 9.63 -18.91 16.97
N ILE A 86 9.97 -18.72 15.70
CA ILE A 86 9.01 -18.81 14.59
C ILE A 86 8.61 -20.27 14.37
N LEU A 87 7.32 -20.56 14.40
CA LEU A 87 6.73 -21.90 14.38
C LEU A 87 6.42 -22.43 12.99
N ALA A 88 6.23 -21.55 12.01
CA ALA A 88 5.85 -21.90 10.65
C ALA A 88 6.32 -20.83 9.66
N PRO A 89 6.55 -21.19 8.36
CA PRO A 89 6.81 -20.19 7.32
C PRO A 89 5.69 -19.15 7.21
N SER A 90 6.04 -17.90 7.00
CA SER A 90 5.09 -16.78 6.88
C SER A 90 4.60 -16.65 5.45
N MET A 91 3.30 -16.89 5.25
CA MET A 91 2.65 -16.82 3.93
C MET A 91 2.41 -15.37 3.53
N LEU A 92 2.92 -14.96 2.37
CA LEU A 92 2.59 -13.66 1.78
C LEU A 92 1.10 -13.56 1.45
N TYR A 93 0.58 -12.34 1.33
CA TYR A 93 -0.80 -12.07 0.91
C TYR A 93 -1.12 -12.66 -0.49
N THR A 94 -0.11 -12.85 -1.34
CA THR A 94 -0.21 -13.49 -2.67
C THR A 94 -0.21 -15.02 -2.62
N ASP A 95 0.05 -15.64 -1.47
CA ASP A 95 0.05 -17.10 -1.31
C ASP A 95 -1.39 -17.64 -1.48
N PRO A 96 -1.61 -18.71 -2.27
CA PRO A 96 -2.96 -19.21 -2.57
C PRO A 96 -3.60 -19.99 -1.42
N ARG A 97 -2.86 -20.38 -0.38
CA ARG A 97 -3.43 -21.14 0.77
C ARG A 97 -4.50 -20.33 1.47
N GLY A 98 -5.55 -20.97 1.99
CA GLY A 98 -6.67 -20.34 2.70
C GLY A 98 -7.95 -20.16 1.86
N VAL A 99 -7.99 -20.62 0.59
CA VAL A 99 -9.18 -20.52 -0.28
C VAL A 99 -10.37 -21.29 0.30
N GLU A 100 -10.16 -22.54 0.72
CA GLU A 100 -11.24 -23.37 1.28
C GLU A 100 -11.68 -22.84 2.65
N GLU A 101 -10.75 -22.33 3.47
CA GLU A 101 -11.04 -21.71 4.75
C GLU A 101 -11.86 -20.41 4.58
N CYS A 102 -11.60 -19.66 3.52
CA CYS A 102 -12.39 -18.48 3.17
C CYS A 102 -13.84 -18.87 2.82
N LYS A 103 -14.03 -19.91 2.01
CA LYS A 103 -15.37 -20.45 1.69
C LYS A 103 -16.09 -20.94 2.95
N GLU A 104 -15.40 -21.75 3.77
CA GLU A 104 -15.96 -22.28 5.02
C GLU A 104 -16.43 -21.18 5.97
N LEU A 105 -15.62 -20.13 6.16
CA LEU A 105 -16.00 -19.02 7.06
C LEU A 105 -17.17 -18.22 6.47
N CYS A 106 -17.21 -18.03 5.15
CA CYS A 106 -18.36 -17.43 4.46
C CYS A 106 -19.65 -18.25 4.62
N GLU A 107 -19.56 -19.58 4.56
CA GLU A 107 -20.71 -20.46 4.78
C GLU A 107 -21.22 -20.40 6.23
N LYS A 108 -20.32 -20.34 7.21
CA LYS A 108 -20.66 -20.29 8.63
C LYS A 108 -21.28 -18.96 9.06
N LEU A 109 -20.74 -17.84 8.61
CA LEU A 109 -21.09 -16.51 9.12
C LEU A 109 -21.89 -15.65 8.11
N GLY A 110 -21.85 -16.01 6.85
CA GLY A 110 -22.40 -15.20 5.75
C GLY A 110 -21.38 -14.18 5.23
N LYS A 111 -21.20 -14.15 3.90
CA LYS A 111 -20.26 -13.28 3.21
C LYS A 111 -20.49 -11.79 3.53
N ASP A 112 -21.75 -11.34 3.45
CA ASP A 112 -22.10 -9.93 3.66
C ASP A 112 -21.83 -9.50 5.10
N LYS A 113 -22.15 -10.35 6.06
CA LYS A 113 -21.91 -10.09 7.49
C LYS A 113 -20.41 -10.00 7.78
N LEU A 114 -19.60 -10.93 7.26
CA LEU A 114 -18.14 -10.87 7.36
C LEU A 114 -17.62 -9.55 6.80
N THR A 115 -18.07 -9.18 5.60
CA THR A 115 -17.67 -7.94 4.92
C THR A 115 -17.97 -6.71 5.75
N LEU A 116 -19.20 -6.60 6.29
CA LEU A 116 -19.62 -5.43 7.08
C LEU A 116 -18.91 -5.33 8.44
N ILE A 117 -18.54 -6.46 9.04
CA ILE A 117 -17.74 -6.45 10.29
C ILE A 117 -16.30 -6.08 10.00
N ALA A 118 -15.67 -6.76 9.02
CA ALA A 118 -14.24 -6.62 8.77
C ALA A 118 -13.86 -5.42 7.89
N GLY A 119 -14.84 -4.78 7.22
CA GLY A 119 -14.57 -3.67 6.29
C GLY A 119 -13.92 -4.11 4.99
N VAL A 120 -13.87 -5.41 4.70
CA VAL A 120 -13.22 -6.01 3.53
C VAL A 120 -14.04 -7.18 2.99
N LYS A 121 -14.09 -7.32 1.66
CA LYS A 121 -14.69 -8.50 1.03
C LYS A 121 -13.85 -9.73 1.34
N PRO A 122 -14.45 -10.87 1.76
CA PRO A 122 -13.68 -12.08 2.05
C PRO A 122 -12.81 -12.53 0.88
N HIS A 123 -11.53 -12.75 1.17
CA HIS A 123 -10.53 -13.19 0.21
C HIS A 123 -9.38 -13.89 0.95
N GLN A 124 -8.83 -14.98 0.40
CA GLN A 124 -7.76 -15.79 1.02
C GLN A 124 -6.48 -15.00 1.37
N MET A 125 -6.31 -13.80 0.83
CA MET A 125 -5.17 -12.95 1.17
C MET A 125 -5.11 -12.58 2.66
N TYR A 126 -6.27 -12.46 3.34
CA TYR A 126 -6.34 -12.01 4.72
C TYR A 126 -5.89 -13.07 5.71
N SER A 127 -5.25 -12.63 6.80
CA SER A 127 -4.58 -13.47 7.78
C SER A 127 -5.47 -14.53 8.42
N ILE A 128 -6.75 -14.23 8.69
CA ILE A 128 -7.65 -15.16 9.38
C ILE A 128 -7.79 -16.50 8.63
N TYR A 129 -7.86 -16.47 7.30
CA TYR A 129 -8.01 -17.68 6.48
C TYR A 129 -6.71 -18.50 6.44
N LYS A 130 -5.56 -17.83 6.41
CA LYS A 130 -4.25 -18.49 6.51
C LYS A 130 -4.03 -19.10 7.89
N LEU A 131 -4.51 -18.44 8.94
CA LEU A 131 -4.46 -18.96 10.31
C LEU A 131 -5.37 -20.18 10.48
N MET A 132 -6.57 -20.18 9.89
CA MET A 132 -7.45 -21.36 9.83
C MET A 132 -6.77 -22.50 9.07
N TRP A 133 -6.09 -22.20 7.95
CA TRP A 133 -5.35 -23.20 7.19
C TRP A 133 -4.21 -23.82 8.02
N LEU A 134 -3.40 -22.98 8.71
CA LEU A 134 -2.33 -23.46 9.60
C LEU A 134 -2.86 -24.33 10.72
N LYS A 135 -3.97 -23.95 11.34
CA LYS A 135 -4.61 -24.78 12.37
C LYS A 135 -4.97 -26.18 11.88
N LYS A 136 -5.42 -26.33 10.62
CA LYS A 136 -5.79 -27.62 10.03
C LYS A 136 -4.57 -28.43 9.57
N HIS A 137 -3.58 -27.78 8.96
CA HIS A 137 -2.48 -28.45 8.27
C HIS A 137 -1.18 -28.47 9.07
N ASN A 138 -1.06 -27.65 10.14
CA ASN A 138 0.07 -27.62 11.05
C ASN A 138 -0.41 -27.38 12.50
N ALA A 139 -1.22 -28.32 13.00
CA ALA A 139 -1.84 -28.22 14.33
C ALA A 139 -0.80 -28.10 15.45
N ASP A 140 0.36 -28.73 15.31
CA ASP A 140 1.45 -28.67 16.29
C ASP A 140 1.99 -27.24 16.44
N ALA A 141 2.20 -26.53 15.32
CA ALA A 141 2.61 -25.12 15.33
C ALA A 141 1.51 -24.25 15.94
N TYR A 142 0.25 -24.46 15.52
CA TYR A 142 -0.88 -23.71 16.05
C TYR A 142 -1.04 -23.87 17.57
N ASN A 143 -0.95 -25.09 18.08
CA ASN A 143 -1.12 -25.39 19.50
C ASN A 143 0.00 -24.82 20.38
N LYS A 144 1.20 -24.59 19.83
CA LYS A 144 2.33 -23.96 20.51
C LYS A 144 2.34 -22.43 20.36
N CYS A 145 1.48 -21.89 19.49
CA CYS A 145 1.47 -20.47 19.18
C CYS A 145 1.05 -19.63 20.37
N LYS A 146 1.93 -18.73 20.76
CA LYS A 146 1.70 -17.71 21.80
C LYS A 146 1.31 -16.37 21.22
N HIS A 147 1.92 -16.00 20.08
CA HIS A 147 1.70 -14.73 19.39
C HIS A 147 1.56 -14.92 17.90
N VAL A 148 0.57 -14.25 17.32
CA VAL A 148 0.42 -14.01 15.88
C VAL A 148 0.67 -12.54 15.64
N LEU A 149 1.74 -12.20 14.91
CA LEU A 149 2.23 -10.84 14.71
C LEU A 149 2.42 -10.57 13.22
N LEU A 150 1.81 -9.49 12.69
CA LEU A 150 2.03 -9.04 11.33
C LEU A 150 3.37 -8.28 11.24
N GLY A 151 3.75 -7.78 10.05
CA GLY A 151 5.06 -7.18 9.83
C GLY A 151 5.43 -6.06 10.81
N GLU A 152 4.55 -5.07 11.00
CA GLU A 152 4.78 -3.97 11.94
C GLU A 152 4.90 -4.47 13.38
N ASP A 153 3.88 -5.21 13.84
CA ASP A 153 3.81 -5.64 15.23
C ASP A 153 4.87 -6.70 15.57
N TYR A 154 5.32 -7.51 14.62
CA TYR A 154 6.48 -8.40 14.79
C TYR A 154 7.77 -7.60 15.05
N ILE A 155 8.02 -6.56 14.27
CA ILE A 155 9.20 -5.71 14.46
C ILE A 155 9.10 -4.93 15.77
N VAL A 156 7.95 -4.34 16.06
CA VAL A 156 7.71 -3.63 17.33
C VAL A 156 7.92 -4.57 18.52
N TYR A 157 7.34 -5.78 18.47
CA TYR A 157 7.52 -6.80 19.51
C TYR A 157 8.98 -7.22 19.65
N SER A 158 9.67 -7.51 18.55
CA SER A 158 11.08 -7.90 18.56
C SER A 158 11.96 -6.82 19.20
N LEU A 159 11.65 -5.56 18.98
CA LEU A 159 12.41 -4.43 19.52
C LEU A 159 12.06 -4.09 20.97
N THR A 160 10.81 -4.29 21.41
CA THR A 160 10.31 -3.79 22.71
C THR A 160 9.79 -4.85 23.65
N GLY A 161 9.35 -5.99 23.16
CA GLY A 161 8.64 -7.03 23.93
C GLY A 161 7.13 -6.77 24.09
N VAL A 162 6.58 -5.75 23.43
CA VAL A 162 5.16 -5.40 23.58
C VAL A 162 4.39 -5.85 22.33
N ALA A 163 3.46 -6.79 22.51
CA ALA A 163 2.59 -7.31 21.45
C ALA A 163 1.35 -6.41 21.29
N GLN A 164 1.44 -5.42 20.41
CA GLN A 164 0.33 -4.55 20.05
C GLN A 164 0.33 -4.30 18.54
N ILE A 165 -0.86 -4.13 17.95
CA ILE A 165 -1.07 -3.94 16.51
C ILE A 165 -1.97 -2.73 16.27
N GLN A 166 -1.62 -1.89 15.31
CA GLN A 166 -2.42 -0.72 15.00
C GLN A 166 -3.71 -1.10 14.24
N TYR A 167 -4.82 -0.37 14.46
CA TYR A 167 -6.14 -0.69 13.91
C TYR A 167 -6.18 -0.89 12.40
N SER A 168 -5.45 -0.07 11.59
CA SER A 168 -5.48 -0.21 10.14
C SER A 168 -4.78 -1.48 9.68
N LEU A 169 -3.70 -1.87 10.37
CA LEU A 169 -3.01 -3.13 10.11
C LEU A 169 -3.85 -4.31 10.63
N ALA A 170 -4.45 -4.20 11.84
CA ALA A 170 -5.34 -5.21 12.38
C ALA A 170 -6.53 -5.51 11.44
N ALA A 171 -7.06 -4.49 10.73
CA ALA A 171 -8.10 -4.69 9.73
C ALA A 171 -7.64 -5.58 8.57
N ARG A 172 -6.31 -5.62 8.27
CA ARG A 172 -5.74 -6.50 7.22
C ARG A 172 -5.71 -7.98 7.61
N THR A 173 -6.10 -8.32 8.82
CA THR A 173 -6.32 -9.71 9.22
C THR A 173 -7.65 -10.28 8.68
N GLY A 174 -8.62 -9.42 8.33
CA GLY A 174 -10.00 -9.82 8.02
C GLY A 174 -10.81 -10.26 9.24
N ALA A 175 -10.33 -9.92 10.47
CA ALA A 175 -10.96 -10.33 11.72
C ALA A 175 -11.13 -9.19 12.77
N LEU A 176 -10.74 -7.96 12.42
CA LEU A 176 -11.07 -6.78 13.23
C LEU A 176 -12.54 -6.37 12.98
N ASP A 177 -13.28 -6.06 14.02
CA ASP A 177 -14.49 -5.24 13.90
C ASP A 177 -14.03 -3.79 13.67
N VAL A 178 -14.09 -3.34 12.41
CA VAL A 178 -13.56 -2.03 12.01
C VAL A 178 -14.35 -0.87 12.62
N LYS A 179 -15.63 -1.09 12.97
CA LYS A 179 -16.48 -0.09 13.61
C LYS A 179 -16.11 0.06 15.09
N ASN A 180 -15.98 -1.05 15.81
CA ASN A 180 -15.69 -1.07 17.24
C ASN A 180 -14.19 -1.07 17.56
N LYS A 181 -13.31 -1.25 16.54
CA LYS A 181 -11.85 -1.23 16.64
C LYS A 181 -11.31 -2.24 17.65
N CYS A 182 -11.88 -3.43 17.63
CA CYS A 182 -11.48 -4.57 18.47
C CYS A 182 -11.57 -5.87 17.67
N TRP A 183 -10.92 -6.93 18.18
CA TRP A 183 -11.07 -8.25 17.57
C TRP A 183 -12.54 -8.68 17.59
N SER A 184 -13.05 -9.12 16.44
CA SER A 184 -14.42 -9.60 16.32
C SER A 184 -14.57 -10.97 16.93
N LYS A 185 -15.15 -11.04 18.13
CA LYS A 185 -15.44 -12.33 18.79
C LYS A 185 -16.22 -13.27 17.86
N GLU A 186 -17.16 -12.72 17.09
CA GLU A 186 -18.00 -13.50 16.18
C GLU A 186 -17.22 -14.13 15.05
N ILE A 187 -16.25 -13.41 14.45
CA ILE A 187 -15.39 -13.95 13.38
C ILE A 187 -14.45 -15.00 13.97
N PHE A 188 -13.82 -14.74 15.12
CA PHE A 188 -12.90 -15.68 15.76
C PHE A 188 -13.59 -16.96 16.19
N ASP A 189 -14.80 -16.87 16.79
CA ASP A 189 -15.60 -18.03 17.19
C ASP A 189 -15.98 -18.88 15.94
N ALA A 190 -16.45 -18.26 14.86
CA ALA A 190 -16.81 -18.95 13.63
C ALA A 190 -15.59 -19.58 12.92
N ALA A 191 -14.43 -18.92 12.94
CA ALA A 191 -13.17 -19.44 12.45
C ALA A 191 -12.60 -20.56 13.32
N GLY A 192 -13.07 -20.64 14.58
CA GLY A 192 -12.55 -21.57 15.59
C GLY A 192 -11.11 -21.22 16.01
N ILE A 193 -10.73 -19.96 15.96
CA ILE A 193 -9.39 -19.46 16.32
C ILE A 193 -9.49 -18.76 17.69
N ASP A 194 -8.51 -19.00 18.55
CA ASP A 194 -8.39 -18.28 19.82
C ASP A 194 -7.82 -16.88 19.59
N SER A 195 -8.63 -15.84 19.81
CA SER A 195 -8.18 -14.45 19.64
C SER A 195 -7.13 -14.01 20.66
N SER A 196 -6.89 -14.75 21.72
CA SER A 196 -5.89 -14.41 22.74
C SER A 196 -4.44 -14.49 22.24
N ILE A 197 -4.20 -15.19 21.11
CA ILE A 197 -2.89 -15.25 20.46
C ILE A 197 -2.59 -14.01 19.59
N MET A 198 -3.60 -13.17 19.34
CA MET A 198 -3.44 -11.96 18.54
C MET A 198 -2.88 -10.81 19.38
N ALA A 199 -2.08 -9.95 18.77
CA ALA A 199 -1.62 -8.71 19.39
C ALA A 199 -2.77 -7.79 19.78
N LYS A 200 -2.59 -6.95 20.81
CA LYS A 200 -3.62 -6.01 21.27
C LYS A 200 -3.85 -4.90 20.25
N PRO A 201 -5.08 -4.69 19.75
CA PRO A 201 -5.37 -3.57 18.85
C PRO A 201 -5.21 -2.22 19.57
N VAL A 202 -4.50 -1.27 18.92
CA VAL A 202 -4.21 0.06 19.45
C VAL A 202 -4.47 1.17 18.43
N PRO A 203 -4.70 2.42 18.86
CA PRO A 203 -4.78 3.57 17.97
C PRO A 203 -3.49 3.80 17.17
N LEU A 204 -3.62 4.54 16.10
CA LEU A 204 -2.56 5.02 15.25
C LEU A 204 -1.55 5.88 16.05
N GLY A 205 -0.26 5.65 15.85
CA GLY A 205 0.80 6.37 16.55
C GLY A 205 0.94 6.01 18.04
N THR A 206 0.56 4.80 18.47
CA THR A 206 0.67 4.38 19.87
C THR A 206 2.10 3.93 20.20
N PRO A 207 2.78 4.55 21.21
CA PRO A 207 4.07 4.06 21.69
C PRO A 207 3.97 2.64 22.28
N ALA A 208 4.97 1.82 21.95
CA ALA A 208 5.13 0.46 22.50
C ALA A 208 6.22 0.36 23.57
N GLY A 209 6.79 1.49 23.96
CA GLY A 209 7.89 1.54 24.92
C GLY A 209 9.24 1.77 24.26
N THR A 210 10.32 1.43 24.97
CA THR A 210 11.69 1.62 24.48
C THR A 210 12.33 0.29 24.06
N LEU A 211 13.45 0.36 23.35
CA LEU A 211 14.20 -0.84 22.95
C LEU A 211 14.55 -1.71 24.16
N ARG A 212 14.43 -3.04 23.98
CA ARG A 212 14.93 -4.04 24.93
C ARG A 212 16.44 -3.84 25.20
N ALA A 213 16.92 -4.21 26.38
CA ALA A 213 18.33 -4.06 26.75
C ALA A 213 19.28 -4.80 25.80
N GLU A 214 18.90 -6.02 25.39
CA GLU A 214 19.67 -6.84 24.44
C GLU A 214 19.79 -6.17 23.06
N ILE A 215 18.73 -5.51 22.59
CA ILE A 215 18.75 -4.78 21.29
C ILE A 215 19.67 -3.55 21.42
N ARG A 216 19.59 -2.80 22.52
CA ARG A 216 20.52 -1.67 22.76
C ARG A 216 21.98 -2.11 22.78
N ALA A 217 22.25 -3.25 23.45
CA ALA A 217 23.59 -3.82 23.49
C ALA A 217 24.09 -4.23 22.10
N GLU A 218 23.22 -4.85 21.28
CA GLU A 218 23.55 -5.23 19.91
C GLU A 218 23.81 -4.02 19.00
N LEU A 219 23.04 -2.95 19.18
CA LEU A 219 23.23 -1.69 18.46
C LEU A 219 24.45 -0.89 18.97
N GLY A 220 24.95 -1.20 20.17
CA GLY A 220 26.08 -0.51 20.80
C GLY A 220 25.73 0.88 21.32
N ILE A 221 24.49 1.06 21.82
CA ILE A 221 23.99 2.34 22.36
C ILE A 221 23.65 2.21 23.85
N ASP A 222 23.78 3.32 24.57
CA ASP A 222 23.49 3.43 26.02
C ASP A 222 22.29 4.31 26.34
N TYR A 223 21.51 4.69 25.31
CA TYR A 223 20.33 5.53 25.41
C TYR A 223 19.08 4.79 24.89
N ASP A 224 17.91 5.30 25.28
CA ASP A 224 16.65 4.73 24.86
C ASP A 224 16.19 5.29 23.51
N ILE A 225 15.58 4.44 22.68
CA ILE A 225 14.82 4.80 21.48
C ILE A 225 13.37 4.36 21.73
N THR A 226 12.44 5.30 21.69
CA THR A 226 11.01 4.97 21.78
C THR A 226 10.51 4.38 20.46
N VAL A 227 9.88 3.22 20.51
CA VAL A 227 9.28 2.56 19.33
C VAL A 227 7.77 2.78 19.32
N VAL A 228 7.25 3.12 18.15
CA VAL A 228 5.84 3.50 17.97
C VAL A 228 5.20 2.66 16.87
N ASN A 229 4.07 2.01 17.17
CA ASN A 229 3.21 1.44 16.14
C ASN A 229 2.58 2.58 15.34
N SER A 230 2.99 2.72 14.08
CA SER A 230 2.45 3.77 13.22
C SER A 230 1.14 3.33 12.59
N CYS A 231 1.18 2.50 11.57
CA CYS A 231 0.00 1.99 10.86
C CYS A 231 0.40 1.08 9.68
N HIS A 232 -0.60 0.54 8.97
CA HIS A 232 -0.43 -0.10 7.66
C HIS A 232 0.23 0.85 6.64
N ASP A 233 1.08 0.33 5.75
CA ASP A 233 1.90 1.11 4.80
C ASP A 233 1.10 2.12 3.96
N GLN A 234 -0.08 1.73 3.45
CA GLN A 234 -0.94 2.63 2.68
C GLN A 234 -1.46 3.80 3.53
N VAL A 235 -1.75 3.56 4.80
CA VAL A 235 -2.15 4.61 5.75
C VAL A 235 -0.98 5.51 6.09
N ALA A 236 0.22 4.94 6.28
CA ALA A 236 1.45 5.72 6.48
C ALA A 236 1.73 6.60 5.25
N GLY A 237 1.56 6.04 4.05
CA GLY A 237 1.67 6.79 2.79
C GLY A 237 0.68 7.95 2.69
N MET A 238 -0.59 7.74 3.08
CA MET A 238 -1.60 8.81 3.15
C MET A 238 -1.16 9.93 4.08
N ILE A 239 -0.73 9.59 5.30
CA ILE A 239 -0.27 10.57 6.28
C ILE A 239 0.95 11.31 5.75
N GLY A 240 1.97 10.58 5.28
CA GLY A 240 3.19 11.17 4.73
C GLY A 240 2.98 11.98 3.44
N SER A 241 1.86 11.76 2.74
CA SER A 241 1.41 12.59 1.63
C SER A 241 0.54 13.77 2.08
N GLY A 242 0.20 13.86 3.37
CA GLY A 242 -0.65 14.92 3.92
C GLY A 242 -2.10 14.83 3.52
N ILE A 243 -2.66 13.62 3.46
CA ILE A 243 -4.09 13.39 3.19
C ILE A 243 -4.83 13.44 4.53
N PHE A 244 -5.39 14.60 4.86
CA PHE A 244 -6.09 14.85 6.14
C PHE A 244 -7.54 15.29 5.96
N ASP A 245 -8.01 15.44 4.73
CA ASP A 245 -9.38 15.81 4.40
C ASP A 245 -9.97 14.87 3.32
N THR A 246 -11.29 14.89 3.19
CA THR A 246 -12.04 14.04 2.26
C THR A 246 -12.08 14.55 0.82
N THR A 247 -11.41 15.65 0.52
CA THR A 247 -11.34 16.24 -0.84
C THR A 247 -10.00 15.94 -1.51
N SER A 248 -9.09 15.33 -0.77
CA SER A 248 -7.74 14.94 -1.23
C SER A 248 -7.60 13.42 -1.29
N ALA A 249 -6.79 12.93 -2.24
CA ALA A 249 -6.38 11.54 -2.37
C ALA A 249 -4.87 11.44 -2.56
N MET A 250 -4.27 10.32 -2.16
CA MET A 250 -2.91 9.97 -2.57
C MET A 250 -2.98 9.25 -3.93
N ASP A 251 -2.05 9.53 -4.82
CA ASP A 251 -1.75 8.74 -6.01
C ASP A 251 -0.36 8.10 -5.82
N GLY A 252 -0.33 6.89 -5.34
CA GLY A 252 0.89 6.11 -5.14
C GLY A 252 1.19 5.25 -6.36
N THR A 253 1.88 5.80 -7.37
CA THR A 253 2.25 5.07 -8.58
C THR A 253 3.67 4.53 -8.49
N GLY A 254 3.79 3.24 -8.17
CA GLY A 254 5.00 2.42 -8.27
C GLY A 254 4.89 1.40 -9.39
N THR A 255 5.32 0.15 -9.15
CA THR A 255 5.04 -1.01 -10.03
C THR A 255 3.54 -1.22 -10.19
N VAL A 256 2.82 -1.18 -9.09
CA VAL A 256 1.34 -1.11 -8.98
C VAL A 256 0.91 0.34 -8.76
N GLU A 257 -0.38 0.60 -8.80
CA GLU A 257 -0.94 1.89 -8.45
C GLU A 257 -1.95 1.71 -7.32
N CYS A 258 -1.85 2.56 -6.29
CA CYS A 258 -2.81 2.58 -5.19
C CYS A 258 -3.29 4.01 -4.94
N VAL A 259 -4.60 4.16 -4.82
CA VAL A 259 -5.26 5.46 -4.63
C VAL A 259 -6.15 5.40 -3.40
N PRO A 260 -5.56 5.61 -2.21
CA PRO A 260 -6.32 5.70 -0.98
C PRO A 260 -6.98 7.07 -0.83
N VAL A 261 -8.21 7.05 -0.28
CA VAL A 261 -9.00 8.25 0.04
C VAL A 261 -9.63 8.12 1.42
N ILE A 262 -10.07 9.24 1.99
CA ILE A 262 -10.74 9.27 3.29
C ILE A 262 -12.25 9.14 3.12
N LEU A 263 -12.86 8.28 3.97
CA LEU A 263 -14.30 8.20 4.20
C LEU A 263 -14.62 8.81 5.56
N LYS A 264 -15.68 9.61 5.62
CA LYS A 264 -16.19 10.16 6.90
C LYS A 264 -16.84 9.07 7.75
N GLU A 265 -17.53 8.14 7.10
CA GLU A 265 -18.33 7.11 7.72
C GLU A 265 -18.05 5.75 7.08
N LEU A 266 -18.27 4.69 7.86
CA LEU A 266 -18.16 3.32 7.38
C LEU A 266 -19.33 3.02 6.42
N PRO A 267 -19.09 2.58 5.18
CA PRO A 267 -20.15 2.19 4.26
C PRO A 267 -20.94 1.00 4.81
N THR A 268 -22.28 1.14 4.81
CA THR A 268 -23.21 0.07 5.23
C THR A 268 -23.87 -0.63 4.05
N ASP A 269 -23.73 -0.08 2.85
CA ASP A 269 -24.21 -0.68 1.59
C ASP A 269 -23.17 -1.73 1.13
N ILE A 270 -23.58 -3.00 1.13
CA ILE A 270 -22.73 -4.12 0.74
C ILE A 270 -22.21 -3.99 -0.70
N SER A 271 -22.99 -3.34 -1.59
CA SER A 271 -22.61 -3.14 -2.98
C SER A 271 -21.30 -2.34 -3.13
N PHE A 272 -20.98 -1.48 -2.17
CA PHE A 272 -19.70 -0.76 -2.14
C PHE A 272 -18.51 -1.72 -2.10
N TYR A 273 -18.61 -2.77 -1.29
CA TYR A 273 -17.54 -3.75 -1.11
C TYR A 273 -17.41 -4.76 -2.27
N GLU A 274 -18.44 -4.89 -3.12
CA GLU A 274 -18.40 -5.79 -4.28
C GLU A 274 -17.28 -5.40 -5.27
N GLY A 275 -16.91 -4.11 -5.32
CA GLY A 275 -15.75 -3.64 -6.07
C GLY A 275 -14.38 -4.00 -5.48
N GLY A 276 -14.33 -4.75 -4.38
CA GLY A 276 -13.06 -5.14 -3.74
C GLY A 276 -12.41 -4.05 -2.89
N TYR A 277 -13.13 -2.97 -2.64
CA TYR A 277 -12.63 -1.87 -1.80
C TYR A 277 -12.47 -2.29 -0.34
N SER A 278 -11.29 -2.06 0.19
CA SER A 278 -10.97 -2.34 1.59
C SER A 278 -11.06 -1.08 2.41
N VAL A 279 -11.83 -1.13 3.51
CA VAL A 279 -12.02 0.00 4.43
C VAL A 279 -11.32 -0.30 5.75
N VAL A 280 -10.46 0.61 6.19
CA VAL A 280 -9.70 0.47 7.44
C VAL A 280 -9.84 1.74 8.29
N PRO A 281 -9.71 1.63 9.63
CA PRO A 281 -9.69 2.81 10.51
C PRO A 281 -8.56 3.78 10.17
N TYR A 282 -8.85 5.07 10.24
CA TYR A 282 -7.94 6.17 9.96
C TYR A 282 -7.93 7.19 11.10
N ILE A 283 -7.20 8.30 10.92
CA ILE A 283 -7.09 9.41 11.88
C ILE A 283 -8.48 10.04 12.17
N ASN A 284 -8.64 10.63 13.34
CA ASN A 284 -9.86 11.37 13.74
C ASN A 284 -11.17 10.56 13.63
N ASN A 285 -11.12 9.26 13.90
CA ASN A 285 -12.25 8.34 13.76
C ASN A 285 -12.84 8.23 12.36
N GLN A 286 -12.13 8.68 11.35
CA GLN A 286 -12.44 8.47 9.94
C GLN A 286 -11.96 7.08 9.48
N TYR A 287 -12.19 6.78 8.22
CA TYR A 287 -11.76 5.55 7.57
C TYR A 287 -10.96 5.88 6.32
N ALA A 288 -10.02 5.01 5.97
CA ALA A 288 -9.38 5.02 4.67
C ALA A 288 -9.96 3.89 3.81
N VAL A 289 -10.14 4.15 2.53
CA VAL A 289 -10.49 3.14 1.53
C VAL A 289 -9.47 3.16 0.40
N TYR A 290 -9.14 1.99 -0.12
CA TYR A 290 -8.14 1.84 -1.18
C TYR A 290 -8.78 1.39 -2.48
N ALA A 291 -8.55 2.16 -3.56
CA ALA A 291 -8.62 1.66 -4.92
C ALA A 291 -7.21 1.30 -5.36
N PHE A 292 -7.03 0.20 -6.08
CA PHE A 292 -5.72 -0.21 -6.56
C PHE A 292 -5.80 -0.90 -7.91
N SER A 293 -4.70 -0.82 -8.66
CA SER A 293 -4.47 -1.57 -9.89
C SER A 293 -3.22 -2.43 -9.72
N PHE A 294 -3.25 -3.67 -10.22
CA PHE A 294 -2.09 -4.55 -10.21
C PHE A 294 -0.95 -4.05 -11.10
N THR A 295 -1.22 -3.06 -11.96
CA THR A 295 -0.26 -2.48 -12.87
C THR A 295 -0.39 -0.95 -12.92
N GLY A 296 0.70 -0.27 -12.55
CA GLY A 296 0.89 1.16 -12.71
C GLY A 296 2.11 1.38 -13.60
N GLY A 297 3.26 1.71 -13.03
CA GLY A 297 4.55 1.82 -13.74
C GLY A 297 5.01 0.53 -14.41
N ALA A 298 4.48 -0.63 -13.99
CA ALA A 298 4.75 -1.91 -14.65
C ALA A 298 4.37 -1.92 -16.14
N THR A 299 3.32 -1.19 -16.54
CA THR A 299 2.89 -1.06 -17.95
C THR A 299 3.94 -0.35 -18.79
N LEU A 300 4.53 0.71 -18.24
CA LEU A 300 5.60 1.46 -18.92
C LEU A 300 6.92 0.67 -18.95
N LYS A 301 7.19 -0.11 -17.87
CA LYS A 301 8.32 -1.05 -17.86
C LYS A 301 8.16 -2.10 -18.95
N TRP A 302 6.95 -2.72 -19.04
CA TRP A 302 6.65 -3.67 -20.12
C TRP A 302 6.85 -3.06 -21.50
N PHE A 303 6.40 -1.83 -21.73
CA PHE A 303 6.62 -1.12 -23.00
C PHE A 303 8.12 -0.93 -23.27
N ARG A 304 8.87 -0.45 -22.27
CA ARG A 304 10.33 -0.25 -22.40
C ARG A 304 11.02 -1.55 -22.82
N ASP A 305 10.70 -2.64 -22.13
CA ASP A 305 11.40 -3.92 -22.29
C ASP A 305 11.06 -4.62 -23.64
N ASN A 306 9.91 -4.30 -24.26
CA ASN A 306 9.45 -4.94 -25.50
C ASN A 306 9.51 -4.05 -26.74
N PHE A 307 9.51 -2.71 -26.61
CA PHE A 307 9.35 -1.80 -27.74
C PHE A 307 10.38 -0.64 -27.77
N ALA A 308 11.18 -0.45 -26.72
CA ALA A 308 12.09 0.70 -26.61
C ALA A 308 13.54 0.30 -26.33
N GLU A 309 14.02 -0.82 -26.88
CA GLU A 309 15.39 -1.31 -26.69
C GLU A 309 16.43 -0.28 -27.18
N LEU A 310 16.25 0.28 -28.38
CA LEU A 310 17.17 1.27 -28.93
C LEU A 310 17.23 2.54 -28.09
N GLU A 311 16.07 3.03 -27.65
CA GLU A 311 15.98 4.21 -26.80
C GLU A 311 16.61 3.96 -25.42
N THR A 312 16.48 2.73 -24.89
CA THR A 312 17.10 2.33 -23.62
C THR A 312 18.62 2.35 -23.75
N VAL A 313 19.17 1.70 -24.78
CA VAL A 313 20.62 1.68 -25.04
C VAL A 313 21.16 3.11 -25.26
N GLU A 314 20.45 3.96 -25.99
CA GLU A 314 20.85 5.35 -26.22
C GLU A 314 20.82 6.17 -24.92
N ALA A 315 19.76 6.00 -24.10
CA ALA A 315 19.63 6.69 -22.84
C ALA A 315 20.75 6.29 -21.87
N ASP A 316 21.01 4.99 -21.74
CA ASP A 316 22.07 4.45 -20.85
C ASP A 316 23.46 4.95 -21.25
N LYS A 317 23.78 4.97 -22.56
CA LYS A 317 25.05 5.53 -23.06
C LYS A 317 25.24 7.01 -22.69
N ASN A 318 24.15 7.75 -22.57
CA ASN A 318 24.16 9.18 -22.27
C ASN A 318 23.90 9.48 -20.78
N GLY A 319 23.77 8.47 -19.90
CA GLY A 319 23.45 8.62 -18.49
C GLY A 319 22.08 9.26 -18.24
N LYS A 320 21.11 9.01 -19.15
CA LYS A 320 19.77 9.59 -19.10
C LYS A 320 18.72 8.55 -18.73
N ASN A 321 17.58 9.01 -18.21
CA ASN A 321 16.43 8.16 -17.96
C ASN A 321 15.63 7.96 -19.25
N VAL A 322 15.42 6.70 -19.67
CA VAL A 322 14.73 6.36 -20.93
C VAL A 322 13.28 6.88 -20.95
N TYR A 323 12.57 6.83 -19.82
CA TYR A 323 11.19 7.34 -19.75
C TYR A 323 11.13 8.85 -19.99
N ALA A 324 12.08 9.61 -19.41
CA ALA A 324 12.18 11.05 -19.65
C ALA A 324 12.52 11.38 -21.11
N GLU A 325 13.28 10.52 -21.82
CA GLU A 325 13.57 10.71 -23.24
C GLU A 325 12.37 10.32 -24.13
N LEU A 326 11.58 9.31 -23.75
CA LEU A 326 10.32 8.96 -24.40
C LEU A 326 9.26 10.05 -24.21
N ASP A 327 9.10 10.56 -22.99
CA ASP A 327 8.15 11.62 -22.64
C ASP A 327 8.29 12.87 -23.52
N LYS A 328 9.52 13.22 -23.93
CA LYS A 328 9.80 14.37 -24.82
C LYS A 328 9.30 14.17 -26.27
N LYS A 329 9.06 12.93 -26.67
CA LYS A 329 8.75 12.56 -28.06
C LYS A 329 7.26 12.32 -28.30
N ILE A 330 6.44 12.16 -27.24
CA ILE A 330 5.01 11.90 -27.42
C ILE A 330 4.24 13.15 -27.83
N SER A 331 3.16 12.92 -28.57
CA SER A 331 2.25 13.99 -29.00
C SER A 331 1.50 14.61 -27.81
N ASP A 332 1.20 15.89 -27.86
CA ASP A 332 0.36 16.56 -26.87
C ASP A 332 -1.13 16.20 -27.00
N LYS A 333 -1.58 15.68 -28.16
CA LYS A 333 -2.97 15.32 -28.43
C LYS A 333 -3.33 13.96 -27.83
N PRO A 334 -4.55 13.76 -27.29
CA PRO A 334 -5.08 12.45 -26.91
C PRO A 334 -4.89 11.43 -28.05
N THR A 335 -4.52 10.19 -27.70
CA THR A 335 -4.22 9.17 -28.73
C THR A 335 -5.48 8.62 -29.39
N GLY A 336 -6.60 8.60 -28.68
CA GLY A 336 -7.83 7.93 -29.11
C GLY A 336 -7.75 6.39 -29.04
N ILE A 337 -6.63 5.85 -28.61
CA ILE A 337 -6.45 4.42 -28.36
C ILE A 337 -6.90 4.12 -26.92
N LEU A 338 -7.76 3.13 -26.74
CA LEU A 338 -8.19 2.66 -25.43
C LEU A 338 -7.35 1.44 -25.05
N ILE A 339 -6.65 1.53 -23.92
CA ILE A 339 -5.91 0.39 -23.34
C ILE A 339 -6.51 0.07 -21.99
N MET A 340 -7.05 -1.15 -21.85
CA MET A 340 -7.39 -1.74 -20.55
C MET A 340 -6.12 -2.34 -19.95
N PRO A 341 -5.57 -1.77 -18.82
CA PRO A 341 -4.20 -2.06 -18.40
C PRO A 341 -4.11 -3.33 -17.50
N HIS A 342 -4.86 -4.38 -17.81
CA HIS A 342 -4.95 -5.60 -16.99
C HIS A 342 -3.83 -6.62 -17.30
N PHE A 343 -2.57 -6.16 -17.37
CA PHE A 343 -1.41 -7.02 -17.68
C PHE A 343 -1.14 -8.09 -16.61
N ALA A 344 -1.62 -7.88 -15.39
CA ALA A 344 -1.53 -8.82 -14.28
C ALA A 344 -2.91 -9.16 -13.66
N GLY A 345 -3.98 -9.06 -14.46
CA GLY A 345 -5.35 -9.13 -13.99
C GLY A 345 -5.93 -7.76 -13.68
N ALA A 346 -7.23 -7.73 -13.40
CA ALA A 346 -7.97 -6.55 -12.92
C ALA A 346 -8.04 -6.56 -11.39
N ALA A 347 -7.68 -5.44 -10.78
CA ALA A 347 -7.92 -5.18 -9.36
C ALA A 347 -9.28 -4.48 -9.16
N THR A 348 -9.36 -3.42 -8.35
CA THR A 348 -10.62 -2.67 -8.18
C THR A 348 -11.00 -1.92 -9.47
N PRO A 349 -12.28 -1.85 -9.85
CA PRO A 349 -13.44 -2.40 -9.13
C PRO A 349 -13.85 -3.82 -9.54
N PHE A 350 -13.12 -4.53 -10.37
CA PHE A 350 -13.55 -5.80 -10.97
C PHE A 350 -13.11 -7.03 -10.16
N MET A 351 -11.93 -6.99 -9.55
CA MET A 351 -11.31 -8.12 -8.81
C MET A 351 -11.29 -9.41 -9.62
N ASP A 352 -10.87 -9.30 -10.88
CA ASP A 352 -10.81 -10.41 -11.86
C ASP A 352 -9.35 -10.68 -12.25
N THR A 353 -8.76 -11.70 -11.63
CA THR A 353 -7.37 -12.10 -11.86
C THR A 353 -7.11 -12.71 -13.24
N ASP A 354 -8.17 -13.18 -13.92
CA ASP A 354 -8.09 -13.81 -15.23
C ASP A 354 -8.17 -12.78 -16.37
N SER A 355 -8.59 -11.55 -16.07
CA SER A 355 -8.63 -10.46 -17.05
C SER A 355 -7.24 -10.17 -17.64
N LYS A 356 -7.21 -9.80 -18.91
CA LYS A 356 -5.96 -9.48 -19.65
C LYS A 356 -6.01 -8.09 -20.23
N ALA A 357 -4.83 -7.55 -20.57
CA ALA A 357 -4.71 -6.28 -21.25
C ALA A 357 -5.35 -6.32 -22.64
N VAL A 358 -6.07 -5.25 -23.00
CA VAL A 358 -6.75 -5.12 -24.30
C VAL A 358 -6.40 -3.76 -24.91
N PHE A 359 -6.14 -3.76 -26.20
CA PHE A 359 -5.83 -2.58 -27.01
C PHE A 359 -6.93 -2.41 -28.07
N VAL A 360 -7.59 -1.25 -28.09
CA VAL A 360 -8.66 -0.94 -29.04
C VAL A 360 -8.35 0.37 -29.77
N GLY A 361 -8.58 0.42 -31.08
CA GLY A 361 -8.38 1.63 -31.88
C GLY A 361 -7.01 1.77 -32.52
N VAL A 362 -6.18 0.72 -32.53
CA VAL A 362 -4.89 0.69 -33.23
C VAL A 362 -5.13 0.63 -34.74
N THR A 363 -4.39 1.45 -35.50
CA THR A 363 -4.43 1.52 -36.97
C THR A 363 -3.03 1.39 -37.55
N LEU A 364 -2.91 1.36 -38.88
CA LEU A 364 -1.61 1.34 -39.56
C LEU A 364 -0.78 2.62 -39.33
N GLU A 365 -1.41 3.69 -38.90
CA GLU A 365 -0.76 4.97 -38.60
C GLU A 365 -0.27 5.05 -37.16
N THR A 366 -0.71 4.12 -36.32
CA THR A 366 -0.34 4.08 -34.89
C THR A 366 1.16 3.84 -34.74
N THR A 367 1.83 4.75 -34.07
CA THR A 367 3.26 4.62 -33.75
C THR A 367 3.48 3.98 -32.40
N LYS A 368 4.71 3.52 -32.13
CA LYS A 368 5.08 3.04 -30.78
C LYS A 368 4.95 4.12 -29.69
N LEU A 369 5.14 5.39 -30.04
CA LEU A 369 4.99 6.50 -29.08
C LEU A 369 3.52 6.76 -28.75
N ASP A 370 2.60 6.51 -29.69
CA ASP A 370 1.17 6.55 -29.39
C ASP A 370 0.77 5.42 -28.43
N LEU A 371 1.32 4.21 -28.59
CA LEU A 371 1.09 3.12 -27.64
C LEU A 371 1.66 3.42 -26.25
N TYR A 372 2.87 4.01 -26.18
CA TYR A 372 3.47 4.43 -24.92
C TYR A 372 2.57 5.44 -24.17
N LYS A 373 2.08 6.45 -24.89
CA LYS A 373 1.15 7.43 -24.31
C LYS A 373 -0.19 6.79 -23.94
N ALA A 374 -0.75 5.92 -24.80
CA ALA A 374 -2.02 5.25 -24.55
C ALA A 374 -1.97 4.35 -23.31
N LEU A 375 -0.80 3.81 -22.91
CA LEU A 375 -0.63 3.11 -21.62
C LEU A 375 -0.80 4.06 -20.45
N MET A 376 -0.26 5.27 -20.50
CA MET A 376 -0.46 6.31 -19.48
C MET A 376 -1.93 6.75 -19.42
N GLU A 377 -2.58 6.91 -20.59
CA GLU A 377 -4.00 7.25 -20.70
C GLU A 377 -4.87 6.12 -20.11
N GLY A 378 -4.57 4.86 -20.43
CA GLY A 378 -5.32 3.68 -19.96
C GLY A 378 -5.29 3.52 -18.45
N THR A 379 -4.12 3.63 -17.81
CA THR A 379 -4.02 3.60 -16.34
C THR A 379 -4.76 4.76 -15.69
N SER A 380 -4.75 5.94 -16.34
CA SER A 380 -5.49 7.11 -15.84
C SER A 380 -7.02 6.95 -15.99
N TYR A 381 -7.49 6.26 -17.03
CA TYR A 381 -8.92 5.91 -17.17
C TYR A 381 -9.35 4.90 -16.10
N GLU A 382 -8.50 3.92 -15.77
CA GLU A 382 -8.76 2.97 -14.70
C GLU A 382 -8.89 3.67 -13.33
N MET A 383 -8.03 4.66 -13.07
CA MET A 383 -8.13 5.51 -11.88
C MET A 383 -9.46 6.29 -11.86
N LEU A 384 -9.85 6.90 -12.99
CA LEU A 384 -11.11 7.64 -13.11
C LEU A 384 -12.32 6.72 -12.89
N LEU A 385 -12.26 5.48 -13.39
CA LEU A 385 -13.30 4.47 -13.17
C LEU A 385 -13.48 4.17 -11.68
N ASN A 386 -12.38 4.00 -10.96
CA ASN A 386 -12.39 3.80 -9.52
C ASN A 386 -12.96 4.99 -8.76
N PHE A 387 -12.55 6.23 -9.10
CA PHE A 387 -13.13 7.43 -8.48
C PHE A 387 -14.64 7.54 -8.70
N ASN A 388 -15.10 7.29 -9.92
CA ASN A 388 -16.53 7.34 -10.24
C ASN A 388 -17.32 6.25 -9.51
N THR A 389 -16.75 5.06 -9.35
CA THR A 389 -17.37 3.95 -8.61
C THR A 389 -17.47 4.26 -7.12
N MET A 390 -16.41 4.83 -6.53
CA MET A 390 -16.38 5.17 -5.10
C MET A 390 -17.11 6.47 -4.77
N LYS A 391 -17.41 7.35 -5.75
CA LYS A 391 -17.88 8.74 -5.55
C LYS A 391 -19.04 8.86 -4.58
N LYS A 392 -19.97 7.90 -4.60
CA LYS A 392 -21.14 7.91 -3.70
C LYS A 392 -20.74 7.87 -2.22
N ALA A 393 -19.65 7.17 -1.90
CA ALA A 393 -19.16 7.03 -0.52
C ALA A 393 -18.08 8.06 -0.16
N THR A 394 -17.21 8.43 -1.11
CA THR A 394 -16.09 9.35 -0.86
C THR A 394 -16.46 10.82 -1.06
N GLY A 395 -17.50 11.11 -1.86
CA GLY A 395 -17.73 12.45 -2.40
C GLY A 395 -16.77 12.78 -3.54
N ASP A 396 -16.66 14.06 -3.87
CA ASP A 396 -15.76 14.54 -4.91
C ASP A 396 -14.34 14.75 -4.37
N ILE A 397 -13.36 14.13 -5.02
CA ILE A 397 -11.93 14.38 -4.80
C ILE A 397 -11.52 15.55 -5.71
N ALA A 398 -10.93 16.59 -5.14
CA ALA A 398 -10.50 17.79 -5.87
C ALA A 398 -9.00 17.78 -6.17
N LEU A 399 -8.19 17.18 -5.29
CA LEU A 399 -6.73 17.18 -5.35
C LEU A 399 -6.18 15.78 -5.20
N LEU A 400 -5.24 15.39 -6.09
CA LEU A 400 -4.42 14.22 -5.91
C LEU A 400 -3.00 14.66 -5.53
N LYS A 401 -2.43 14.00 -4.51
CA LYS A 401 -1.02 14.14 -4.14
C LYS A 401 -0.25 12.94 -4.67
N ALA A 402 0.53 13.15 -5.73
CA ALA A 402 1.23 12.09 -6.45
C ALA A 402 2.61 11.83 -5.86
N THR A 403 2.90 10.53 -5.65
CA THR A 403 4.17 10.01 -5.12
C THR A 403 4.60 8.74 -5.85
N GLY A 404 5.80 8.26 -5.58
CA GLY A 404 6.38 7.09 -6.23
C GLY A 404 7.03 7.40 -7.57
N GLY A 405 7.37 6.34 -8.32
CA GLY A 405 8.08 6.45 -9.60
C GLY A 405 7.29 7.20 -10.67
N GLY A 406 5.97 6.99 -10.74
CA GLY A 406 5.08 7.67 -11.69
C GLY A 406 5.01 9.18 -11.48
N ALA A 407 5.18 9.65 -10.25
CA ALA A 407 5.20 11.08 -9.93
C ALA A 407 6.44 11.83 -10.47
N MET A 408 7.42 11.11 -11.03
CA MET A 408 8.61 11.72 -11.65
C MET A 408 8.38 12.13 -13.12
N SER A 409 7.31 11.65 -13.78
CA SER A 409 6.95 12.04 -15.14
C SER A 409 5.94 13.19 -15.10
N ASP A 410 6.42 14.41 -15.41
CA ASP A 410 5.55 15.57 -15.53
C ASP A 410 4.48 15.38 -16.62
N VAL A 411 4.81 14.63 -17.66
CA VAL A 411 3.92 14.32 -18.78
C VAL A 411 2.78 13.42 -18.33
N TRP A 412 3.09 12.35 -17.59
CA TRP A 412 2.06 11.44 -17.09
C TRP A 412 1.14 12.13 -16.08
N LEU A 413 1.70 12.95 -15.19
CA LEU A 413 0.89 13.74 -14.24
C LEU A 413 -0.03 14.75 -14.93
N GLN A 414 0.42 15.35 -16.06
CA GLN A 414 -0.45 16.21 -16.85
C GLN A 414 -1.57 15.41 -17.53
N ILE A 415 -1.26 14.23 -18.10
CA ILE A 415 -2.27 13.32 -18.69
C ILE A 415 -3.31 12.91 -17.62
N LYS A 416 -2.85 12.54 -16.42
CA LYS A 416 -3.75 12.25 -15.28
C LYS A 416 -4.64 13.45 -14.95
N ALA A 417 -4.06 14.65 -14.83
CA ALA A 417 -4.84 15.87 -14.54
C ALA A 417 -5.93 16.11 -15.59
N ASP A 418 -5.57 15.98 -16.87
CA ASP A 418 -6.47 16.21 -18.01
C ASP A 418 -7.61 15.17 -18.07
N ILE A 419 -7.29 13.89 -17.80
CA ILE A 419 -8.29 12.79 -17.81
C ILE A 419 -9.22 12.89 -16.60
N LEU A 420 -8.64 13.12 -15.42
CA LEU A 420 -9.41 13.15 -14.17
C LEU A 420 -10.20 14.46 -13.98
N GLY A 421 -9.79 15.54 -14.70
CA GLY A 421 -10.35 16.87 -14.49
C GLY A 421 -10.07 17.42 -13.09
N LYS A 422 -8.89 17.07 -12.50
CA LYS A 422 -8.53 17.37 -11.12
C LYS A 422 -7.10 17.90 -11.03
N ASP A 423 -6.84 18.73 -10.01
CA ASP A 423 -5.48 19.18 -9.73
C ASP A 423 -4.63 18.00 -9.23
N ILE A 424 -3.36 17.91 -9.68
CA ILE A 424 -2.39 16.92 -9.20
C ILE A 424 -1.16 17.63 -8.68
N ALA A 425 -0.88 17.44 -7.39
CA ALA A 425 0.30 17.96 -6.71
C ALA A 425 1.38 16.87 -6.65
N ALA A 426 2.45 17.01 -7.42
CA ALA A 426 3.60 16.12 -7.33
C ALA A 426 4.41 16.41 -6.05
N LEU A 427 4.61 15.41 -5.22
CA LEU A 427 5.44 15.51 -4.02
C LEU A 427 6.92 15.31 -4.38
N SER A 428 7.82 15.98 -3.65
CA SER A 428 9.27 15.77 -3.77
C SER A 428 9.76 14.57 -2.95
N CYS A 429 8.99 14.13 -1.95
CA CYS A 429 9.30 12.97 -1.12
C CYS A 429 8.94 11.67 -1.87
N LYS A 430 9.92 10.77 -1.99
CA LYS A 430 9.71 9.44 -2.57
C LYS A 430 9.25 8.41 -1.52
N GLU A 431 9.61 8.64 -0.26
CA GLU A 431 9.44 7.69 0.84
C GLU A 431 8.35 8.16 1.80
N VAL A 432 7.14 8.40 1.24
CA VAL A 432 6.01 8.93 2.03
C VAL A 432 5.54 7.98 3.13
N GLY A 433 5.70 6.66 2.98
CA GLY A 433 5.41 5.68 4.03
C GLY A 433 6.29 5.91 5.26
N ALA A 434 7.62 5.96 5.05
CA ALA A 434 8.58 6.25 6.13
C ALA A 434 8.38 7.66 6.72
N ALA A 435 8.08 8.67 5.87
CA ALA A 435 7.77 10.03 6.35
C ALA A 435 6.53 10.05 7.25
N GLY A 436 5.46 9.36 6.87
CA GLY A 436 4.24 9.24 7.67
C GLY A 436 4.48 8.53 9.00
N ALA A 437 5.26 7.44 8.98
CA ALA A 437 5.64 6.72 10.20
C ALA A 437 6.47 7.60 11.15
N ALA A 438 7.45 8.34 10.63
CA ALA A 438 8.24 9.30 11.41
C ALA A 438 7.38 10.43 11.99
N ALA A 439 6.47 10.99 11.17
CA ALA A 439 5.58 12.06 11.61
C ALA A 439 4.69 11.62 12.77
N LEU A 440 4.13 10.40 12.71
CA LEU A 440 3.34 9.82 13.81
C LEU A 440 4.17 9.59 15.07
N ALA A 441 5.39 9.07 14.93
CA ALA A 441 6.28 8.86 16.07
C ALA A 441 6.66 10.19 16.74
N GLY A 442 7.01 11.20 15.95
CA GLY A 442 7.31 12.52 16.46
C GLY A 442 6.12 13.19 17.17
N ALA A 443 4.93 13.07 16.60
CA ALA A 443 3.69 13.58 17.20
C ALA A 443 3.37 12.91 18.54
N SER A 444 3.56 11.57 18.63
CA SER A 444 3.29 10.80 19.86
C SER A 444 4.21 11.22 21.03
N LEU A 445 5.37 11.78 20.75
CA LEU A 445 6.33 12.28 21.74
C LEU A 445 6.21 13.79 21.99
N GLY A 446 5.24 14.47 21.38
CA GLY A 446 5.06 15.92 21.49
C GLY A 446 6.09 16.76 20.73
N GLY A 447 6.86 16.15 19.83
CA GLY A 447 7.86 16.83 19.00
C GLY A 447 7.27 17.46 17.74
N PHE A 448 6.20 16.90 17.20
CA PHE A 448 5.49 17.37 16.01
C PHE A 448 4.03 17.67 16.37
N GLU A 449 3.79 18.85 16.96
CA GLU A 449 2.47 19.24 17.48
C GLU A 449 1.42 19.36 16.35
N ASP A 450 1.80 19.92 15.20
CA ASP A 450 0.96 20.01 14.01
C ASP A 450 1.42 18.99 12.95
N LEU A 451 0.73 17.86 12.92
CA LEU A 451 1.04 16.76 12.00
C LEU A 451 0.94 17.18 10.53
N ALA A 452 -0.03 18.02 10.17
CA ALA A 452 -0.22 18.48 8.79
C ALA A 452 0.91 19.42 8.34
N ALA A 453 1.29 20.36 9.19
CA ALA A 453 2.41 21.27 8.93
C ALA A 453 3.74 20.52 8.88
N THR A 454 3.93 19.52 9.74
CA THR A 454 5.13 18.67 9.76
C THR A 454 5.28 17.90 8.45
N VAL A 455 4.24 17.22 8.04
CA VAL A 455 4.25 16.43 6.80
C VAL A 455 4.43 17.31 5.56
N ALA A 456 3.86 18.53 5.55
CA ALA A 456 4.08 19.49 4.45
C ALA A 456 5.56 19.87 4.29
N LYS A 457 6.35 19.85 5.38
CA LYS A 457 7.81 20.05 5.33
C LYS A 457 8.53 18.78 4.89
N MET A 458 8.11 17.58 5.36
CA MET A 458 8.73 16.30 5.00
C MET A 458 8.50 15.94 3.52
N ALA A 459 7.33 16.28 2.99
CA ALA A 459 6.89 15.96 1.63
C ALA A 459 6.36 17.22 0.92
N PRO A 460 7.20 18.24 0.66
CA PRO A 460 6.74 19.45 0.02
C PRO A 460 6.30 19.20 -1.42
N VAL A 461 5.32 19.99 -1.85
CA VAL A 461 4.83 19.97 -3.24
C VAL A 461 5.89 20.52 -4.17
N ARG A 462 6.34 19.71 -5.13
CA ARG A 462 7.31 20.09 -6.17
C ARG A 462 6.65 20.94 -7.25
N LYS A 463 5.46 20.51 -7.71
CA LYS A 463 4.72 21.13 -8.81
C LYS A 463 3.26 20.75 -8.75
N VAL A 464 2.38 21.65 -9.20
CA VAL A 464 0.93 21.37 -9.37
C VAL A 464 0.60 21.37 -10.86
N PHE A 465 -0.07 20.32 -11.31
CA PHE A 465 -0.59 20.14 -12.64
C PHE A 465 -2.10 20.43 -12.61
N LYS A 466 -2.55 21.37 -13.42
CA LYS A 466 -3.96 21.70 -13.56
C LYS A 466 -4.51 21.10 -14.84
N PRO A 467 -5.78 20.64 -14.85
CA PRO A 467 -6.40 20.08 -16.04
C PRO A 467 -6.55 21.13 -17.14
N ASP A 468 -6.25 20.74 -18.38
CA ASP A 468 -6.65 21.50 -19.58
C ASP A 468 -8.11 21.17 -19.90
N ASN A 469 -9.00 22.13 -19.70
CA ASN A 469 -10.45 21.95 -19.90
C ASN A 469 -10.81 21.48 -21.32
N ALA A 470 -10.04 21.84 -22.35
CA ALA A 470 -10.29 21.40 -23.72
C ALA A 470 -9.94 19.90 -23.87
N LYS A 471 -8.80 19.47 -23.33
CA LYS A 471 -8.40 18.06 -23.32
C LYS A 471 -9.30 17.22 -22.43
N THR A 472 -9.70 17.72 -21.25
CA THR A 472 -10.64 17.03 -20.35
C THR A 472 -11.94 16.67 -21.06
N LYS A 473 -12.49 17.57 -21.88
CA LYS A 473 -13.70 17.27 -22.67
C LYS A 473 -13.47 16.14 -23.68
N ILE A 474 -12.36 16.15 -24.39
CA ILE A 474 -12.02 15.10 -25.35
C ILE A 474 -11.81 13.75 -24.62
N TYR A 475 -11.07 13.76 -23.51
CA TYR A 475 -10.85 12.55 -22.70
C TYR A 475 -12.13 12.00 -22.08
N ALA A 476 -13.10 12.86 -21.72
CA ALA A 476 -14.41 12.41 -21.23
C ALA A 476 -15.18 11.58 -22.27
N GLU A 477 -15.10 11.94 -23.58
CA GLU A 477 -15.71 11.15 -24.66
C GLU A 477 -15.04 9.76 -24.82
N TYR A 478 -13.74 9.69 -24.64
CA TYR A 478 -13.01 8.41 -24.66
C TYR A 478 -13.30 7.58 -23.39
N TYR A 479 -13.39 8.23 -22.24
CA TYR A 479 -13.72 7.55 -20.99
C TYR A 479 -15.10 6.88 -21.02
N GLU A 480 -16.12 7.49 -21.63
CA GLU A 480 -17.43 6.86 -21.79
C GLU A 480 -17.37 5.53 -22.57
N LYS A 481 -16.41 5.40 -23.49
CA LYS A 481 -16.14 4.15 -24.20
C LYS A 481 -15.33 3.19 -23.33
N TYR A 482 -14.32 3.72 -22.65
CA TYR A 482 -13.46 2.95 -21.74
C TYR A 482 -14.28 2.27 -20.64
N ALA A 483 -15.20 2.97 -19.99
CA ALA A 483 -16.04 2.44 -18.92
C ALA A 483 -16.90 1.23 -19.32
N LYS A 484 -17.09 0.98 -20.63
CA LYS A 484 -17.81 -0.17 -21.16
C LYS A 484 -16.88 -1.30 -21.64
N LEU A 485 -15.55 -1.05 -21.65
CA LEU A 485 -14.58 -1.93 -22.32
C LEU A 485 -14.49 -3.29 -21.63
N TYR A 486 -14.38 -3.30 -20.29
CA TYR A 486 -14.28 -4.54 -19.53
C TYR A 486 -15.46 -5.48 -19.81
N ASP A 487 -16.70 -5.00 -19.72
CA ASP A 487 -17.90 -5.82 -19.98
C ASP A 487 -17.99 -6.28 -21.44
N ALA A 488 -17.52 -5.46 -22.38
CA ALA A 488 -17.53 -5.82 -23.80
C ALA A 488 -16.55 -6.93 -24.15
N VAL A 489 -15.43 -7.03 -23.43
CA VAL A 489 -14.32 -7.95 -23.83
C VAL A 489 -14.08 -9.11 -22.87
N ARG A 490 -14.60 -9.09 -21.63
CA ARG A 490 -14.30 -10.11 -20.61
C ARG A 490 -14.63 -11.54 -21.06
N SER A 491 -15.62 -11.73 -21.93
CA SER A 491 -15.98 -13.04 -22.45
C SER A 491 -15.04 -13.53 -23.57
N LEU A 492 -14.18 -12.66 -24.08
CA LEU A 492 -13.21 -12.95 -25.16
C LEU A 492 -11.80 -13.19 -24.63
N VAL A 493 -11.54 -12.82 -23.38
CA VAL A 493 -10.21 -12.96 -22.75
C VAL A 493 -10.05 -14.41 -22.28
N ILE A 494 -8.97 -15.06 -22.73
CA ILE A 494 -8.63 -16.47 -22.50
C ILE A 494 -7.63 -16.57 -21.32
#